data_1d5da0d4938ea2ce16b400a6eb3aba65
#
_entry.id   1d5da0d4938ea2ce16b400a6eb3aba65
#
_cell.length_a   1.000
_cell.length_b   1.000
_cell.length_c   1.000
_cell.angle_alpha   90.00
_cell.angle_beta   90.00
_cell.angle_gamma   90.00
#
_symmetry.space_group_name_H-M   'P 1'
#
loop_
_entity.id
_entity.type
_entity.pdbx_description
1 polymer ?
#
loop_
_entity_poly.entity_id
_entity_poly.type
_entity_poly.pdbx_seq_one_letter_code
_entity_poly.pdbx_strand_id
1 'polypeptide(L)'
;MADGTFDGIIVGGGYNGLTLAGYMARQGLRVLVLERRMAYGGATITEEVTKPGFYHNLHANFIWSYGPPHQDFELHRYGLELMRGEVERAYLFEDGAELLTYTDDPQRTYHQFKDVIPKADLDTMEDVYHRFLTKVEEEFYAPPKPTSERGVGLEGEDRAEYQKMCDMSGREVLDYLYESDRLKTWIAMNACVRGMPDFATGVGDFFMRYAASPRLSIVRHGTAQIAHSLAAFFHANGGIILTGSHVEKIIVEGGRAVGVRTADGRTFNAEKFVASAVDPPATFLQMVGEEHLTPEIAQRCRDWEIEYHTALFGFHAASAVAPDYSLKYSEEANKGLAIFFGVNTLEELDRHWEEIGNGHIPSALGGDACCHTVIDPSYAPEGGHTLLFWQFGPPADKLENGAKTYDDIKDDLLERMRARWAEYAPNLTRDNMLATYAYTPDDIQNRIINMVGGGCRQGAYTNDQWGINRPFPEAAGYRTPIEGLYMCGSACHPGGSIHFGPGYNAANVIVEDLGMERWWPPYRILGKPVLSRT
;
A
#
# COMPACT_ATOMS: atom_id res chain seq x y z
N MET A 1 8.59 4.54 -38.44
CA MET A 1 9.62 3.58 -38.02
C MET A 1 9.58 3.51 -36.49
N ALA A 2 9.80 2.35 -35.91
CA ALA A 2 9.86 2.26 -34.47
C ALA A 2 11.09 3.00 -33.93
N ASP A 3 10.91 3.74 -32.84
CA ASP A 3 11.99 4.47 -32.16
C ASP A 3 12.95 3.55 -31.39
N GLY A 4 12.64 2.27 -31.35
CA GLY A 4 13.48 1.23 -30.79
C GLY A 4 12.76 -0.11 -30.65
N THR A 5 13.55 -1.18 -30.54
CA THR A 5 13.08 -2.53 -30.30
C THR A 5 13.68 -3.04 -28.99
N PHE A 6 12.86 -3.60 -28.11
CA PHE A 6 13.22 -4.11 -26.81
C PHE A 6 12.70 -5.53 -26.63
N ASP A 7 13.30 -6.30 -25.73
CA ASP A 7 12.73 -7.60 -25.33
C ASP A 7 11.41 -7.39 -24.57
N GLY A 8 11.38 -6.40 -23.68
CA GLY A 8 10.20 -6.07 -22.89
C GLY A 8 9.98 -4.57 -22.74
N ILE A 9 8.70 -4.17 -22.69
CA ILE A 9 8.29 -2.79 -22.43
C ILE A 9 7.36 -2.79 -21.22
N ILE A 10 7.62 -1.88 -20.28
CA ILE A 10 6.81 -1.72 -19.08
C ILE A 10 6.15 -0.34 -19.10
N VAL A 11 4.83 -0.31 -19.02
CA VAL A 11 4.02 0.91 -18.96
C VAL A 11 3.78 1.30 -17.51
N GLY A 12 4.35 2.43 -17.10
CA GLY A 12 4.30 2.97 -15.74
C GLY A 12 5.57 2.67 -14.92
N GLY A 13 6.26 3.75 -14.54
CA GLY A 13 7.48 3.75 -13.73
C GLY A 13 7.23 3.81 -12.23
N GLY A 14 6.11 3.28 -11.73
CA GLY A 14 5.86 3.08 -10.30
C GLY A 14 6.76 1.99 -9.72
N TYR A 15 6.82 1.89 -8.38
CA TYR A 15 7.72 0.94 -7.70
C TYR A 15 7.50 -0.53 -8.13
N ASN A 16 6.27 -0.95 -8.46
CA ASN A 16 6.00 -2.30 -8.98
C ASN A 16 6.53 -2.50 -10.40
N GLY A 17 6.32 -1.51 -11.30
CA GLY A 17 6.89 -1.54 -12.66
C GLY A 17 8.42 -1.56 -12.63
N LEU A 18 9.04 -0.74 -11.77
CA LEU A 18 10.49 -0.72 -11.57
C LEU A 18 11.03 -2.03 -10.95
N THR A 19 10.24 -2.67 -10.07
CA THR A 19 10.57 -4.00 -9.52
C THR A 19 10.63 -5.03 -10.65
N LEU A 20 9.58 -5.16 -11.46
CA LEU A 20 9.59 -6.03 -12.63
C LEU A 20 10.76 -5.71 -13.56
N ALA A 21 10.97 -4.43 -13.86
CA ALA A 21 12.04 -3.96 -14.72
C ALA A 21 13.43 -4.43 -14.25
N GLY A 22 13.68 -4.31 -12.94
CA GLY A 22 14.95 -4.74 -12.32
C GLY A 22 15.19 -6.25 -12.49
N TYR A 23 14.18 -7.09 -12.23
CA TYR A 23 14.28 -8.54 -12.41
C TYR A 23 14.56 -8.91 -13.86
N MET A 24 13.85 -8.30 -14.81
CA MET A 24 13.97 -8.61 -16.24
C MET A 24 15.30 -8.11 -16.81
N ALA A 25 15.77 -6.93 -16.41
CA ALA A 25 17.05 -6.41 -16.89
C ALA A 25 18.23 -7.28 -16.41
N ARG A 26 18.26 -7.66 -15.13
CA ARG A 26 19.29 -8.56 -14.60
C ARG A 26 19.18 -9.98 -15.17
N GLN A 27 18.00 -10.37 -15.66
CA GLN A 27 17.80 -11.61 -16.44
C GLN A 27 18.48 -11.56 -17.82
N GLY A 28 19.03 -10.39 -18.20
CA GLY A 28 19.70 -10.18 -19.47
C GLY A 28 18.78 -9.68 -20.59
N LEU A 29 17.55 -9.26 -20.27
CA LEU A 29 16.62 -8.72 -21.26
C LEU A 29 16.83 -7.21 -21.44
N ARG A 30 16.68 -6.74 -22.68
CA ARG A 30 16.64 -5.30 -23.01
C ARG A 30 15.24 -4.76 -22.66
N VAL A 31 15.14 -4.02 -21.56
CA VAL A 31 13.86 -3.55 -21.01
C VAL A 31 13.76 -2.04 -21.07
N LEU A 32 12.60 -1.54 -21.53
CA LEU A 32 12.22 -0.13 -21.54
C LEU A 32 11.07 0.10 -20.56
N VAL A 33 11.22 1.08 -19.66
CA VAL A 33 10.13 1.62 -18.85
C VAL A 33 9.68 2.96 -19.39
N LEU A 34 8.38 3.13 -19.61
CA LEU A 34 7.76 4.37 -20.05
C LEU A 34 6.93 4.97 -18.92
N GLU A 35 7.31 6.16 -18.49
CA GLU A 35 6.63 6.89 -17.42
C GLU A 35 6.05 8.20 -17.95
N ARG A 36 4.76 8.44 -17.69
CA ARG A 36 4.05 9.64 -18.14
C ARG A 36 4.57 10.92 -17.49
N ARG A 37 4.85 10.88 -16.20
CA ARG A 37 5.36 12.03 -15.45
C ARG A 37 6.83 12.28 -15.78
N MET A 38 7.30 13.48 -15.43
CA MET A 38 8.73 13.81 -15.52
C MET A 38 9.56 13.13 -14.41
N ALA A 39 8.89 12.55 -13.41
CA ALA A 39 9.50 11.79 -12.33
C ALA A 39 8.83 10.39 -12.24
N TYR A 40 9.63 9.36 -12.10
CA TYR A 40 9.17 8.00 -11.82
C TYR A 40 8.94 7.79 -10.31
N GLY A 41 8.36 6.65 -9.94
CA GLY A 41 8.10 6.26 -8.55
C GLY A 41 6.63 6.04 -8.23
N GLY A 42 5.72 6.55 -9.06
CA GLY A 42 4.28 6.41 -8.81
C GLY A 42 3.90 7.06 -7.47
N ALA A 43 3.41 6.26 -6.52
CA ALA A 43 3.02 6.71 -5.18
C ALA A 43 4.20 6.88 -4.20
N THR A 44 5.42 6.47 -4.55
CA THR A 44 6.61 6.70 -3.71
C THR A 44 7.18 8.09 -4.01
N ILE A 45 6.58 9.11 -3.39
CA ILE A 45 6.87 10.52 -3.64
C ILE A 45 7.22 11.21 -2.32
N THR A 46 8.29 12.00 -2.34
CA THR A 46 8.69 12.88 -1.23
C THR A 46 8.92 14.26 -1.77
N GLU A 47 8.22 15.27 -1.25
CA GLU A 47 8.25 16.64 -1.76
C GLU A 47 8.19 17.68 -0.63
N GLU A 48 8.65 18.90 -0.92
CA GLU A 48 8.58 20.06 -0.04
C GLU A 48 7.26 20.83 -0.25
N VAL A 49 6.14 20.28 0.25
CA VAL A 49 4.82 20.86 -0.01
C VAL A 49 4.38 21.93 1.01
N THR A 50 5.09 22.08 2.13
CA THR A 50 4.79 23.08 3.17
C THR A 50 5.77 24.25 3.15
N LYS A 51 7.02 23.99 3.46
CA LYS A 51 8.12 24.97 3.45
C LYS A 51 9.39 24.34 2.88
N PRO A 52 10.29 25.14 2.29
CA PRO A 52 11.60 24.65 1.88
C PRO A 52 12.36 23.98 3.05
N GLY A 53 12.96 22.83 2.77
CA GLY A 53 13.68 22.00 3.72
C GLY A 53 12.81 21.02 4.52
N PHE A 54 11.47 21.08 4.42
CA PHE A 54 10.56 20.15 5.07
C PHE A 54 10.06 19.12 4.05
N TYR A 55 10.49 17.88 4.16
CA TYR A 55 10.20 16.80 3.23
C TYR A 55 9.00 15.97 3.70
N HIS A 56 8.01 15.80 2.83
CA HIS A 56 6.78 15.09 3.13
C HIS A 56 6.59 13.92 2.17
N ASN A 57 6.29 12.75 2.72
CA ASN A 57 5.81 11.61 1.96
C ASN A 57 4.32 11.80 1.67
N LEU A 58 3.92 11.89 0.40
CA LEU A 58 2.55 12.28 0.05
C LEU A 58 1.56 11.12 0.03
N HIS A 59 1.99 9.89 -0.34
CA HIS A 59 1.11 8.74 -0.42
C HIS A 59 1.63 7.56 0.41
N ALA A 60 2.89 7.19 0.16
CA ALA A 60 3.52 6.06 0.80
C ALA A 60 4.30 6.56 1.99
N ASN A 61 3.75 6.40 3.19
CA ASN A 61 4.38 6.88 4.42
C ASN A 61 5.38 5.88 4.97
N PHE A 62 5.01 4.61 4.94
CA PHE A 62 5.81 3.49 5.44
C PHE A 62 6.10 2.49 4.33
N ILE A 63 7.16 1.73 4.51
CA ILE A 63 7.50 0.56 3.70
C ILE A 63 7.55 -0.67 4.61
N TRP A 64 7.20 -1.82 4.07
CA TRP A 64 7.50 -3.06 4.75
C TRP A 64 9.02 -3.27 4.78
N SER A 65 9.57 -3.56 5.96
CA SER A 65 11.01 -3.72 6.17
C SER A 65 11.59 -4.92 5.41
N TYR A 66 10.77 -5.64 4.70
CA TYR A 66 11.11 -6.81 3.89
C TYR A 66 10.39 -6.75 2.55
N GLY A 67 10.86 -7.52 1.61
CA GLY A 67 10.33 -7.64 0.25
C GLY A 67 11.44 -8.16 -0.66
N PRO A 68 11.11 -8.90 -1.72
CA PRO A 68 12.11 -9.56 -2.56
C PRO A 68 13.24 -8.62 -3.04
N PRO A 69 12.98 -7.41 -3.55
CA PRO A 69 14.04 -6.53 -4.04
C PRO A 69 15.05 -6.07 -2.99
N HIS A 70 14.68 -6.06 -1.70
CA HIS A 70 15.64 -5.68 -0.65
C HIS A 70 16.83 -6.62 -0.62
N GLN A 71 16.58 -7.92 -0.79
CA GLN A 71 17.60 -8.96 -0.80
C GLN A 71 18.17 -9.18 -2.21
N ASP A 72 17.29 -9.42 -3.19
CA ASP A 72 17.69 -9.82 -4.54
C ASP A 72 18.47 -8.72 -5.27
N PHE A 73 18.11 -7.45 -5.06
CA PHE A 73 18.79 -6.31 -5.68
C PHE A 73 19.84 -5.66 -4.79
N GLU A 74 19.92 -6.08 -3.50
CA GLU A 74 20.79 -5.44 -2.52
C GLU A 74 20.58 -3.91 -2.51
N LEU A 75 19.31 -3.46 -2.42
CA LEU A 75 18.93 -2.04 -2.62
C LEU A 75 19.68 -1.05 -1.72
N HIS A 76 20.23 -1.51 -0.58
CA HIS A 76 21.11 -0.70 0.26
C HIS A 76 22.36 -0.22 -0.47
N ARG A 77 22.88 -0.97 -1.45
CA ARG A 77 24.01 -0.57 -2.30
C ARG A 77 23.64 0.52 -3.32
N TYR A 78 22.34 0.72 -3.53
CA TYR A 78 21.79 1.72 -4.44
C TYR A 78 21.11 2.87 -3.70
N GLY A 79 21.42 3.03 -2.41
CA GLY A 79 21.01 4.18 -1.60
C GLY A 79 19.71 4.01 -0.82
N LEU A 80 19.11 2.82 -0.76
CA LEU A 80 17.96 2.58 0.09
C LEU A 80 18.42 2.30 1.54
N GLU A 81 18.10 3.21 2.44
CA GLU A 81 18.33 3.04 3.87
C GLU A 81 17.00 3.03 4.60
N LEU A 82 16.71 1.90 5.27
CA LEU A 82 15.49 1.73 6.07
C LEU A 82 15.78 2.07 7.52
N MET A 83 14.94 2.91 8.12
CA MET A 83 15.04 3.32 9.51
C MET A 83 13.82 2.85 10.28
N ARG A 84 14.04 2.40 11.51
CA ARG A 84 13.00 1.88 12.40
C ARG A 84 13.09 2.57 13.75
N GLY A 85 11.95 2.95 14.29
CA GLY A 85 11.85 3.47 15.65
C GLY A 85 11.91 2.36 16.70
N GLU A 86 12.05 2.72 17.96
CA GLU A 86 11.93 1.78 19.09
C GLU A 86 10.48 1.26 19.22
N VAL A 87 9.50 2.14 19.03
CA VAL A 87 8.07 1.83 18.98
C VAL A 87 7.65 1.85 17.52
N GLU A 88 7.17 0.71 17.00
CA GLU A 88 6.69 0.60 15.63
C GLU A 88 5.33 1.26 15.47
N ARG A 89 4.41 0.99 16.39
CA ARG A 89 3.06 1.56 16.40
C ARG A 89 2.62 1.89 17.82
N ALA A 90 1.91 3.00 17.95
CA ALA A 90 1.16 3.33 19.14
C ALA A 90 -0.31 3.51 18.74
N TYR A 91 -1.22 2.82 19.41
CA TYR A 91 -2.65 3.04 19.33
C TYR A 91 -3.12 3.71 20.61
N LEU A 92 -3.69 4.89 20.49
CA LEU A 92 -4.06 5.75 21.61
C LEU A 92 -5.60 5.81 21.73
N PHE A 93 -6.14 5.26 22.80
CA PHE A 93 -7.58 5.29 23.10
C PHE A 93 -7.94 6.55 23.89
N GLU A 94 -9.14 7.08 23.68
CA GLU A 94 -9.60 8.31 24.35
C GLU A 94 -9.65 8.23 25.87
N ASP A 95 -9.80 7.05 26.44
CA ASP A 95 -9.78 6.84 27.90
C ASP A 95 -8.37 6.81 28.52
N GLY A 96 -7.32 6.99 27.71
CA GLY A 96 -5.93 6.98 28.16
C GLY A 96 -5.25 5.62 28.08
N ALA A 97 -5.94 4.58 27.68
CA ALA A 97 -5.30 3.30 27.37
C ALA A 97 -4.47 3.42 26.08
N GLU A 98 -3.40 2.64 26.00
CA GLU A 98 -2.55 2.58 24.82
C GLU A 98 -2.11 1.15 24.52
N LEU A 99 -1.87 0.85 23.23
CA LEU A 99 -1.26 -0.38 22.77
C LEU A 99 -0.01 -0.03 21.96
N LEU A 100 1.16 -0.39 22.50
CA LEU A 100 2.45 -0.12 21.87
C LEU A 100 3.08 -1.40 21.34
N THR A 101 3.42 -1.44 20.06
CA THR A 101 4.21 -2.53 19.48
C THR A 101 5.67 -2.11 19.39
N TYR A 102 6.56 -2.89 19.99
CA TYR A 102 8.00 -2.61 20.00
C TYR A 102 8.72 -3.30 18.86
N THR A 103 9.59 -2.56 18.22
CA THR A 103 10.38 -3.03 17.09
C THR A 103 11.31 -4.17 17.52
N ASP A 104 11.15 -5.35 16.92
CA ASP A 104 11.96 -6.56 17.20
C ASP A 104 11.93 -7.07 18.65
N ASP A 105 11.02 -6.56 19.49
CA ASP A 105 10.85 -6.98 20.88
C ASP A 105 9.40 -7.45 21.15
N PRO A 106 9.07 -8.68 20.72
CA PRO A 106 7.72 -9.22 20.90
C PRO A 106 7.38 -9.50 22.37
N GLN A 107 8.36 -9.74 23.23
CA GLN A 107 8.13 -9.92 24.67
C GLN A 107 7.70 -8.62 25.34
N ARG A 108 8.36 -7.52 25.03
CA ARG A 108 8.00 -6.21 25.53
C ARG A 108 6.61 -5.80 25.05
N THR A 109 6.28 -6.10 23.79
CA THR A 109 4.93 -5.90 23.24
C THR A 109 3.89 -6.72 24.02
N TYR A 110 4.15 -8.01 24.28
CA TYR A 110 3.27 -8.84 25.10
C TYR A 110 3.08 -8.24 26.51
N HIS A 111 4.16 -7.81 27.16
CA HIS A 111 4.09 -7.21 28.49
C HIS A 111 3.31 -5.91 28.53
N GLN A 112 3.35 -5.12 27.48
CA GLN A 112 2.57 -3.89 27.37
C GLN A 112 1.08 -4.20 27.10
N PHE A 113 0.78 -5.17 26.23
CA PHE A 113 -0.59 -5.52 25.87
C PHE A 113 -1.36 -6.21 27.02
N LYS A 114 -0.71 -7.03 27.86
CA LYS A 114 -1.36 -7.81 28.91
C LYS A 114 -2.11 -6.98 29.96
N ASP A 115 -1.75 -5.70 30.10
CA ASP A 115 -2.39 -4.79 31.06
C ASP A 115 -3.69 -4.19 30.49
N VAL A 116 -3.92 -4.34 29.17
CA VAL A 116 -5.08 -3.77 28.44
C VAL A 116 -5.95 -4.86 27.81
N ILE A 117 -5.33 -5.94 27.33
CA ILE A 117 -5.96 -7.02 26.57
C ILE A 117 -6.03 -8.31 27.40
N PRO A 118 -7.16 -9.03 27.40
CA PRO A 118 -7.30 -10.32 28.06
C PRO A 118 -6.25 -11.34 27.60
N LYS A 119 -5.73 -12.12 28.56
CA LYS A 119 -4.71 -13.13 28.27
C LYS A 119 -5.14 -14.13 27.19
N ALA A 120 -6.41 -14.54 27.17
CA ALA A 120 -6.92 -15.49 26.18
C ALA A 120 -6.73 -14.97 24.74
N ASP A 121 -7.01 -13.70 24.50
CA ASP A 121 -6.82 -13.07 23.19
C ASP A 121 -5.34 -12.98 22.80
N LEU A 122 -4.46 -12.68 23.76
CA LEU A 122 -3.02 -12.66 23.50
C LEU A 122 -2.47 -14.06 23.18
N ASP A 123 -2.95 -15.08 23.88
CA ASP A 123 -2.61 -16.48 23.60
C ASP A 123 -3.08 -16.87 22.18
N THR A 124 -4.28 -16.42 21.77
CA THR A 124 -4.81 -16.66 20.44
C THR A 124 -3.98 -15.95 19.37
N MET A 125 -3.55 -14.69 19.59
CA MET A 125 -2.68 -13.99 18.63
C MET A 125 -1.36 -14.74 18.39
N GLU A 126 -0.73 -15.23 19.44
CA GLU A 126 0.51 -16.01 19.36
C GLU A 126 0.27 -17.36 18.64
N ASP A 127 -0.85 -18.04 18.95
CA ASP A 127 -1.24 -19.30 18.30
C ASP A 127 -1.50 -19.13 16.82
N VAL A 128 -2.25 -18.12 16.41
CA VAL A 128 -2.51 -17.78 15.00
C VAL A 128 -1.20 -17.59 14.22
N TYR A 129 -0.24 -16.88 14.80
CA TYR A 129 1.06 -16.69 14.17
C TYR A 129 1.79 -18.02 13.95
N HIS A 130 1.96 -18.82 15.00
CA HIS A 130 2.72 -20.07 14.94
C HIS A 130 2.01 -21.17 14.18
N ARG A 131 0.71 -21.27 14.33
CA ARG A 131 -0.12 -22.32 13.74
C ARG A 131 -0.34 -22.12 12.25
N PHE A 132 -0.57 -20.88 11.82
CA PHE A 132 -0.95 -20.57 10.44
C PHE A 132 0.12 -19.77 9.70
N LEU A 133 0.42 -18.56 10.15
CA LEU A 133 1.08 -17.57 9.31
C LEU A 133 2.50 -17.94 8.91
N THR A 134 3.26 -18.59 9.77
CA THR A 134 4.62 -19.08 9.46
C THR A 134 4.65 -20.15 8.36
N LYS A 135 3.51 -20.79 8.07
CA LYS A 135 3.40 -21.89 7.11
C LYS A 135 2.78 -21.47 5.77
N VAL A 136 2.17 -20.27 5.71
CA VAL A 136 1.49 -19.77 4.51
C VAL A 136 2.11 -18.49 3.96
N GLU A 137 3.27 -18.11 4.43
CA GLU A 137 3.95 -16.87 4.02
C GLU A 137 4.24 -16.80 2.51
N GLU A 138 4.54 -17.95 1.89
CA GLU A 138 4.86 -18.01 0.46
C GLU A 138 3.66 -17.64 -0.44
N GLU A 139 2.43 -17.76 0.04
CA GLU A 139 1.23 -17.47 -0.76
C GLU A 139 1.10 -16.00 -1.15
N PHE A 140 1.69 -15.11 -0.36
CA PHE A 140 1.69 -13.68 -0.64
C PHE A 140 2.54 -13.31 -1.87
N TYR A 141 3.65 -14.02 -2.07
CA TYR A 141 4.59 -13.81 -3.15
C TYR A 141 4.47 -14.87 -4.26
N ALA A 142 3.23 -15.26 -4.55
CA ALA A 142 2.87 -16.19 -5.61
C ALA A 142 1.59 -15.70 -6.30
N PRO A 143 1.25 -16.20 -7.50
CA PRO A 143 -0.06 -16.00 -8.09
C PRO A 143 -1.18 -16.44 -7.13
N PRO A 144 -2.31 -15.71 -7.05
CA PRO A 144 -3.38 -16.05 -6.13
C PRO A 144 -4.02 -17.39 -6.49
N LYS A 145 -4.49 -18.09 -5.45
CA LYS A 145 -5.15 -19.40 -5.58
C LYS A 145 -6.56 -19.33 -5.01
N PRO A 146 -7.48 -20.18 -5.52
CA PRO A 146 -8.78 -20.39 -4.88
C PRO A 146 -8.59 -20.86 -3.44
N THR A 147 -9.52 -20.51 -2.54
CA THR A 147 -9.43 -20.88 -1.11
C THR A 147 -9.20 -22.36 -0.89
N SER A 148 -9.83 -23.24 -1.68
CA SER A 148 -9.62 -24.69 -1.60
C SER A 148 -8.19 -25.17 -1.86
N GLU A 149 -7.38 -24.36 -2.53
CA GLU A 149 -5.98 -24.65 -2.84
C GLU A 149 -4.99 -23.92 -1.92
N ARG A 150 -5.49 -23.07 -1.01
CA ARG A 150 -4.68 -22.31 -0.06
C ARG A 150 -4.27 -23.15 1.15
N GLY A 151 -3.32 -22.65 1.92
CA GLY A 151 -2.82 -23.32 3.12
C GLY A 151 -1.96 -24.55 2.78
N VAL A 152 -1.16 -24.51 1.72
CA VAL A 152 -0.36 -25.67 1.27
C VAL A 152 0.61 -26.17 2.34
N GLY A 153 1.13 -25.27 3.20
CA GLY A 153 2.00 -25.62 4.32
C GLY A 153 1.27 -26.15 5.56
N LEU A 154 -0.06 -26.28 5.52
CA LEU A 154 -0.92 -26.73 6.61
C LEU A 154 -1.50 -28.11 6.30
N GLU A 155 -1.81 -28.89 7.34
CA GLU A 155 -2.39 -30.23 7.22
C GLU A 155 -3.68 -30.36 8.05
N GLY A 156 -4.53 -31.32 7.68
CA GLY A 156 -5.71 -31.73 8.44
C GLY A 156 -6.64 -30.57 8.83
N GLU A 157 -6.98 -30.51 10.11
CA GLU A 157 -7.91 -29.50 10.67
C GLU A 157 -7.36 -28.08 10.56
N ASP A 158 -6.06 -27.87 10.70
CA ASP A 158 -5.43 -26.56 10.58
C ASP A 158 -5.62 -25.96 9.18
N ARG A 159 -5.50 -26.77 8.13
CA ARG A 159 -5.74 -26.31 6.77
C ARG A 159 -7.21 -25.95 6.54
N ALA A 160 -8.13 -26.79 7.02
CA ALA A 160 -9.55 -26.54 6.88
C ALA A 160 -9.98 -25.27 7.64
N GLU A 161 -9.47 -25.05 8.84
CA GLU A 161 -9.74 -23.85 9.64
C GLU A 161 -9.16 -22.59 8.98
N TYR A 162 -7.92 -22.65 8.48
CA TYR A 162 -7.31 -21.54 7.74
C TYR A 162 -8.14 -21.17 6.50
N GLN A 163 -8.55 -22.16 5.71
CA GLN A 163 -9.39 -21.96 4.52
C GLN A 163 -10.73 -21.33 4.88
N LYS A 164 -11.38 -21.80 5.97
CA LYS A 164 -12.60 -21.20 6.50
C LYS A 164 -12.40 -19.71 6.82
N MET A 165 -11.31 -19.38 7.51
CA MET A 165 -11.01 -17.98 7.86
C MET A 165 -10.67 -17.12 6.63
N CYS A 166 -10.07 -17.70 5.59
CA CYS A 166 -9.83 -16.98 4.34
C CYS A 166 -11.11 -16.51 3.64
N ASP A 167 -12.21 -17.26 3.76
CA ASP A 167 -13.50 -16.91 3.14
C ASP A 167 -14.30 -15.88 3.96
N MET A 168 -13.93 -15.67 5.21
CA MET A 168 -14.56 -14.70 6.11
C MET A 168 -14.24 -13.26 5.69
N SER A 169 -15.09 -12.33 6.13
CA SER A 169 -14.74 -10.92 6.19
C SER A 169 -13.71 -10.66 7.29
N GLY A 170 -13.08 -9.48 7.26
CA GLY A 170 -12.21 -9.04 8.35
C GLY A 170 -12.93 -9.04 9.68
N ARG A 171 -14.18 -8.54 9.73
CA ARG A 171 -15.02 -8.50 10.93
C ARG A 171 -15.31 -9.90 11.45
N GLU A 172 -15.75 -10.81 10.59
CA GLU A 172 -16.07 -12.19 10.98
C GLU A 172 -14.85 -12.94 11.54
N VAL A 173 -13.67 -12.77 10.96
CA VAL A 173 -12.46 -13.42 11.48
C VAL A 173 -12.03 -12.84 12.82
N LEU A 174 -12.18 -11.52 13.00
CA LEU A 174 -11.89 -10.90 14.30
C LEU A 174 -12.84 -11.38 15.40
N ASP A 175 -14.13 -11.49 15.10
CA ASP A 175 -15.14 -12.03 16.04
C ASP A 175 -14.97 -13.53 16.28
N TYR A 176 -14.46 -14.27 15.30
CA TYR A 176 -14.15 -15.69 15.45
C TYR A 176 -12.95 -15.95 16.37
N LEU A 177 -11.94 -15.08 16.30
CA LEU A 177 -10.65 -15.28 16.99
C LEU A 177 -10.59 -14.60 18.37
N TYR A 178 -11.23 -13.45 18.57
CA TYR A 178 -10.99 -12.58 19.72
C TYR A 178 -12.28 -12.14 20.41
N GLU A 179 -12.20 -11.94 21.73
CA GLU A 179 -13.29 -11.39 22.54
C GLU A 179 -13.16 -9.88 22.76
N SER A 180 -11.92 -9.39 22.95
CA SER A 180 -11.64 -7.99 23.28
C SER A 180 -11.95 -7.04 22.13
N ASP A 181 -12.92 -6.15 22.36
CA ASP A 181 -13.27 -5.11 21.38
C ASP A 181 -12.09 -4.18 21.07
N ARG A 182 -11.26 -3.85 22.07
CA ARG A 182 -10.04 -3.06 21.89
C ARG A 182 -9.02 -3.73 20.96
N LEU A 183 -8.81 -5.04 21.15
CA LEU A 183 -7.89 -5.77 20.28
C LEU A 183 -8.43 -5.83 18.85
N LYS A 184 -9.72 -6.12 18.71
CA LYS A 184 -10.38 -6.14 17.40
C LYS A 184 -10.30 -4.78 16.70
N THR A 185 -10.55 -3.69 17.43
CA THR A 185 -10.43 -2.32 16.91
C THR A 185 -9.00 -2.01 16.48
N TRP A 186 -8.01 -2.38 17.30
CA TRP A 186 -6.60 -2.21 16.97
C TRP A 186 -6.22 -2.94 15.67
N ILE A 187 -6.65 -4.20 15.51
CA ILE A 187 -6.37 -4.99 14.29
C ILE A 187 -7.11 -4.38 13.09
N ALA A 188 -8.41 -4.08 13.23
CA ALA A 188 -9.24 -3.53 12.17
C ALA A 188 -8.65 -2.22 11.64
N MET A 189 -8.34 -1.27 12.52
CA MET A 189 -7.76 0.01 12.10
C MET A 189 -6.41 -0.17 11.39
N ASN A 190 -5.53 -1.05 11.90
CA ASN A 190 -4.26 -1.34 11.23
C ASN A 190 -4.46 -1.90 9.82
N ALA A 191 -5.46 -2.74 9.59
CA ALA A 191 -5.79 -3.29 8.28
C ALA A 191 -6.47 -2.24 7.40
N CYS A 192 -7.44 -1.50 7.93
CA CYS A 192 -8.23 -0.51 7.19
C CYS A 192 -7.36 0.64 6.65
N VAL A 193 -6.42 1.16 7.43
CA VAL A 193 -5.49 2.20 6.92
C VAL A 193 -4.58 1.72 5.80
N ARG A 194 -4.55 0.40 5.57
CA ARG A 194 -3.91 -0.20 4.39
C ARG A 194 -4.88 -0.34 3.22
N GLY A 195 -6.14 0.11 3.37
CA GLY A 195 -7.16 0.15 2.34
C GLY A 195 -8.03 -1.11 2.27
N MET A 196 -7.99 -1.98 3.30
CA MET A 196 -8.83 -3.17 3.38
C MET A 196 -10.01 -2.89 4.31
N PRO A 197 -11.25 -2.74 3.80
CA PRO A 197 -12.41 -2.59 4.66
C PRO A 197 -12.70 -3.90 5.41
N ASP A 198 -13.05 -3.79 6.69
CA ASP A 198 -13.24 -4.96 7.56
C ASP A 198 -14.51 -5.78 7.24
N PHE A 199 -15.44 -5.20 6.48
CA PHE A 199 -16.65 -5.87 6.03
C PHE A 199 -16.49 -6.66 4.71
N ALA A 200 -15.40 -6.46 3.95
CA ALA A 200 -15.17 -7.22 2.72
C ALA A 200 -14.95 -8.70 3.03
N THR A 201 -15.67 -9.59 2.33
CA THR A 201 -15.53 -11.05 2.46
C THR A 201 -14.34 -11.60 1.66
N GLY A 202 -13.85 -12.77 2.03
CA GLY A 202 -12.72 -13.40 1.36
C GLY A 202 -11.36 -12.78 1.68
N VAL A 203 -11.27 -11.98 2.76
CA VAL A 203 -10.08 -11.20 3.15
C VAL A 203 -9.56 -11.53 4.55
N GLY A 204 -10.12 -12.53 5.20
CA GLY A 204 -9.78 -12.84 6.60
C GLY A 204 -8.28 -13.12 6.82
N ASP A 205 -7.60 -13.72 5.84
CA ASP A 205 -6.15 -13.91 5.92
C ASP A 205 -5.35 -12.60 5.95
N PHE A 206 -5.86 -11.54 5.32
CA PHE A 206 -5.24 -10.23 5.39
C PHE A 206 -5.30 -9.67 6.82
N PHE A 207 -6.45 -9.79 7.48
CA PHE A 207 -6.61 -9.36 8.87
C PHE A 207 -5.76 -10.19 9.83
N MET A 208 -5.70 -11.51 9.66
CA MET A 208 -4.80 -12.37 10.43
C MET A 208 -3.33 -11.93 10.28
N ARG A 209 -2.87 -11.64 9.06
CA ARG A 209 -1.49 -11.19 8.80
C ARG A 209 -1.19 -9.84 9.46
N TYR A 210 -2.12 -8.90 9.41
CA TYR A 210 -1.94 -7.58 10.03
C TYR A 210 -1.91 -7.64 11.55
N ALA A 211 -2.65 -8.55 12.17
CA ALA A 211 -2.55 -8.81 13.60
C ALA A 211 -1.16 -9.31 14.01
N ALA A 212 -0.56 -10.13 13.16
CA ALA A 212 0.56 -10.95 13.59
C ALA A 212 1.95 -10.43 13.19
N SER A 213 2.11 -9.67 12.10
CA SER A 213 3.46 -9.45 11.58
C SER A 213 3.70 -8.34 10.54
N PRO A 214 3.31 -7.14 10.65
CA PRO A 214 3.98 -6.16 9.81
C PRO A 214 5.17 -5.53 10.54
N ARG A 215 6.28 -5.43 9.82
CA ARG A 215 7.42 -4.64 10.21
C ARG A 215 7.47 -3.41 9.33
N LEU A 216 7.21 -2.27 9.93
CA LEU A 216 7.23 -1.00 9.26
C LEU A 216 8.60 -0.33 9.41
N SER A 217 9.01 0.33 8.34
CA SER A 217 10.16 1.23 8.35
C SER A 217 9.77 2.54 7.67
N ILE A 218 10.44 3.62 8.01
CA ILE A 218 10.53 4.77 7.13
C ILE A 218 11.79 4.65 6.29
N VAL A 219 11.84 5.45 5.24
CA VAL A 219 12.99 5.50 4.33
C VAL A 219 13.74 6.78 4.60
N ARG A 220 15.04 6.69 4.84
CA ARG A 220 15.90 7.86 5.03
C ARG A 220 15.77 8.80 3.83
N HIS A 221 15.61 10.09 4.09
CA HIS A 221 15.35 11.13 3.07
C HIS A 221 14.05 10.96 2.28
N GLY A 222 13.14 10.09 2.71
CA GLY A 222 11.81 9.94 2.12
C GLY A 222 11.63 8.76 1.18
N THR A 223 10.36 8.42 0.96
CA THR A 223 9.97 7.22 0.20
C THR A 223 10.31 7.29 -1.29
N ALA A 224 10.62 8.47 -1.84
CA ALA A 224 11.15 8.60 -3.20
C ALA A 224 12.45 7.81 -3.40
N GLN A 225 13.24 7.58 -2.34
CA GLN A 225 14.48 6.79 -2.41
C GLN A 225 14.23 5.31 -2.80
N ILE A 226 13.02 4.79 -2.57
CA ILE A 226 12.64 3.45 -3.03
C ILE A 226 12.71 3.39 -4.55
N ALA A 227 12.06 4.33 -5.23
CA ALA A 227 12.06 4.39 -6.68
C ALA A 227 13.45 4.70 -7.24
N HIS A 228 14.20 5.60 -6.59
CA HIS A 228 15.57 5.94 -6.99
C HIS A 228 16.49 4.72 -6.91
N SER A 229 16.41 3.94 -5.84
CA SER A 229 17.23 2.74 -5.64
C SER A 229 16.87 1.64 -6.65
N LEU A 230 15.57 1.42 -6.91
CA LEU A 230 15.11 0.48 -7.94
C LEU A 230 15.58 0.92 -9.34
N ALA A 231 15.45 2.20 -9.68
CA ALA A 231 15.89 2.75 -10.95
C ALA A 231 17.41 2.67 -11.10
N ALA A 232 18.18 2.95 -10.06
CA ALA A 232 19.64 2.82 -10.07
C ALA A 232 20.07 1.37 -10.33
N PHE A 233 19.44 0.39 -9.64
CA PHE A 233 19.67 -1.02 -9.92
C PHE A 233 19.31 -1.39 -11.36
N PHE A 234 18.16 -0.93 -11.85
CA PHE A 234 17.69 -1.18 -13.21
C PHE A 234 18.66 -0.64 -14.25
N HIS A 235 19.11 0.61 -14.10
CA HIS A 235 20.12 1.21 -14.98
C HIS A 235 21.48 0.51 -14.92
N ALA A 236 21.93 0.07 -13.74
CA ALA A 236 23.16 -0.68 -13.59
C ALA A 236 23.13 -2.03 -14.34
N ASN A 237 21.94 -2.55 -14.64
CA ASN A 237 21.73 -3.75 -15.45
C ASN A 237 21.31 -3.44 -16.92
N GLY A 238 21.56 -2.22 -17.40
CA GLY A 238 21.34 -1.85 -18.80
C GLY A 238 19.91 -1.44 -19.15
N GLY A 239 19.04 -1.26 -18.17
CA GLY A 239 17.66 -0.83 -18.37
C GLY A 239 17.53 0.65 -18.70
N ILE A 240 16.47 1.02 -19.41
CA ILE A 240 16.18 2.38 -19.87
C ILE A 240 14.84 2.85 -19.32
N ILE A 241 14.81 4.04 -18.71
CA ILE A 241 13.58 4.73 -18.30
C ILE A 241 13.41 5.99 -19.15
N LEU A 242 12.26 6.14 -19.78
CA LEU A 242 11.87 7.37 -20.47
C LEU A 242 10.71 8.02 -19.70
N THR A 243 11.01 9.12 -19.02
CA THR A 243 10.01 9.99 -18.39
C THR A 243 9.37 10.94 -19.41
N GLY A 244 8.24 11.57 -19.06
CA GLY A 244 7.49 12.41 -20.00
C GLY A 244 6.94 11.62 -21.20
N SER A 245 6.77 10.31 -21.06
CA SER A 245 6.42 9.39 -22.14
C SER A 245 5.08 8.71 -21.85
N HIS A 246 3.98 9.44 -22.07
CA HIS A 246 2.63 8.93 -21.87
C HIS A 246 2.31 7.89 -22.96
N VAL A 247 2.11 6.64 -22.56
CA VAL A 247 1.65 5.57 -23.46
C VAL A 247 0.16 5.76 -23.74
N GLU A 248 -0.18 5.97 -25.00
CA GLU A 248 -1.54 6.14 -25.49
C GLU A 248 -2.14 4.82 -25.96
N LYS A 249 -1.31 3.95 -26.54
CA LYS A 249 -1.77 2.68 -27.11
C LYS A 249 -0.78 1.53 -26.87
N ILE A 250 -1.32 0.37 -26.50
CA ILE A 250 -0.64 -0.92 -26.58
C ILE A 250 -1.02 -1.51 -27.96
N ILE A 251 -0.02 -1.80 -28.77
CA ILE A 251 -0.22 -2.29 -30.13
C ILE A 251 -0.45 -3.78 -30.07
N VAL A 252 -1.62 -4.22 -30.56
CA VAL A 252 -2.01 -5.63 -30.63
C VAL A 252 -2.11 -6.06 -32.09
N GLU A 253 -1.34 -7.08 -32.47
CA GLU A 253 -1.34 -7.66 -33.81
C GLU A 253 -1.55 -9.18 -33.70
N GLY A 254 -2.54 -9.71 -34.42
CA GLY A 254 -2.86 -11.15 -34.37
C GLY A 254 -3.19 -11.70 -32.97
N GLY A 255 -3.74 -10.87 -32.07
CA GLY A 255 -4.04 -11.25 -30.69
C GLY A 255 -2.86 -11.16 -29.71
N ARG A 256 -1.72 -10.65 -30.14
CA ARG A 256 -0.50 -10.49 -29.35
C ARG A 256 -0.12 -9.02 -29.19
N ALA A 257 0.33 -8.64 -28.00
CA ALA A 257 0.93 -7.33 -27.75
C ALA A 257 2.37 -7.32 -28.32
N VAL A 258 2.61 -6.40 -29.28
CA VAL A 258 3.87 -6.33 -30.02
C VAL A 258 4.63 -5.00 -29.79
N GLY A 259 4.07 -4.09 -29.02
CA GLY A 259 4.71 -2.81 -28.71
C GLY A 259 3.73 -1.80 -28.14
N VAL A 260 4.19 -0.54 -28.11
CA VAL A 260 3.40 0.59 -27.60
C VAL A 260 3.61 1.83 -28.45
N ARG A 261 2.61 2.73 -28.45
CA ARG A 261 2.72 4.08 -28.99
C ARG A 261 2.49 5.11 -27.90
N THR A 262 3.34 6.11 -27.85
CA THR A 262 3.21 7.25 -26.92
C THR A 262 2.39 8.38 -27.55
N ALA A 263 1.81 9.26 -26.71
CA ALA A 263 0.98 10.38 -27.14
C ALA A 263 1.71 11.41 -28.03
N ASP A 264 3.04 11.48 -27.96
CA ASP A 264 3.88 12.29 -28.84
C ASP A 264 4.21 11.60 -30.19
N GLY A 265 3.62 10.41 -30.43
CA GLY A 265 3.69 9.68 -31.70
C GLY A 265 4.87 8.72 -31.84
N ARG A 266 5.76 8.61 -30.84
CA ARG A 266 6.84 7.60 -30.86
C ARG A 266 6.27 6.19 -30.74
N THR A 267 6.91 5.24 -31.41
CA THR A 267 6.52 3.83 -31.36
C THR A 267 7.69 2.96 -30.93
N PHE A 268 7.47 2.06 -29.97
CA PHE A 268 8.46 1.12 -29.48
C PHE A 268 7.95 -0.31 -29.64
N ASN A 269 8.78 -1.21 -30.19
CA ASN A 269 8.44 -2.62 -30.38
C ASN A 269 8.91 -3.45 -29.20
N ALA A 270 8.09 -4.42 -28.79
CA ALA A 270 8.39 -5.44 -27.80
C ALA A 270 8.47 -6.81 -28.47
N GLU A 271 9.61 -7.48 -28.39
CA GLU A 271 9.80 -8.80 -29.00
C GLU A 271 9.19 -9.93 -28.17
N LYS A 272 9.21 -9.77 -26.82
CA LYS A 272 8.81 -10.83 -25.90
C LYS A 272 7.56 -10.48 -25.09
N PHE A 273 7.53 -9.28 -24.47
CA PHE A 273 6.40 -8.91 -23.63
C PHE A 273 6.17 -7.40 -23.54
N VAL A 274 4.91 -7.04 -23.27
CA VAL A 274 4.50 -5.74 -22.72
C VAL A 274 3.90 -5.99 -21.33
N ALA A 275 4.25 -5.18 -20.34
CA ALA A 275 3.63 -5.26 -19.01
C ALA A 275 3.05 -3.91 -18.62
N SER A 276 1.84 -3.91 -18.04
CA SER A 276 1.17 -2.70 -17.55
C SER A 276 1.19 -2.66 -16.02
N ALA A 277 1.71 -1.58 -15.45
CA ALA A 277 1.61 -1.23 -14.04
C ALA A 277 0.46 -0.24 -13.77
N VAL A 278 -0.41 -0.02 -14.77
CA VAL A 278 -1.55 0.89 -14.73
C VAL A 278 -2.83 0.09 -14.40
N ASP A 279 -3.88 0.76 -13.97
CA ASP A 279 -5.16 0.13 -13.63
C ASP A 279 -5.83 -0.58 -14.83
N PRO A 280 -6.77 -1.52 -14.58
CA PRO A 280 -7.40 -2.28 -15.65
C PRO A 280 -8.21 -1.44 -16.65
N PRO A 281 -9.05 -0.46 -16.25
CA PRO A 281 -9.75 0.40 -17.21
C PRO A 281 -8.81 1.13 -18.16
N ALA A 282 -7.76 1.75 -17.64
CA ALA A 282 -6.78 2.45 -18.47
C ALA A 282 -6.00 1.48 -19.37
N THR A 283 -5.62 0.31 -18.84
CA THR A 283 -4.89 -0.70 -19.61
C THR A 283 -5.74 -1.26 -20.74
N PHE A 284 -6.95 -1.78 -20.44
CA PHE A 284 -7.72 -2.55 -21.39
C PHE A 284 -8.65 -1.70 -22.25
N LEU A 285 -9.40 -0.75 -21.66
CA LEU A 285 -10.35 0.05 -22.43
C LEU A 285 -9.68 1.19 -23.21
N GLN A 286 -8.65 1.82 -22.60
CA GLN A 286 -8.02 2.99 -23.23
C GLN A 286 -6.83 2.61 -24.09
N MET A 287 -5.84 1.87 -23.54
CA MET A 287 -4.59 1.60 -24.26
C MET A 287 -4.68 0.40 -25.20
N VAL A 288 -5.35 -0.68 -24.82
CA VAL A 288 -5.57 -1.86 -25.69
C VAL A 288 -6.65 -1.59 -26.71
N GLY A 289 -7.82 -1.14 -26.27
CA GLY A 289 -9.01 -0.91 -27.07
C GLY A 289 -10.00 -2.09 -26.99
N GLU A 290 -11.30 -1.76 -26.94
CA GLU A 290 -12.37 -2.75 -26.75
C GLU A 290 -12.45 -3.76 -27.91
N GLU A 291 -11.97 -3.37 -29.09
CA GLU A 291 -11.92 -4.24 -30.28
C GLU A 291 -11.08 -5.52 -30.09
N HIS A 292 -10.20 -5.53 -29.07
CA HIS A 292 -9.35 -6.67 -28.72
C HIS A 292 -9.84 -7.47 -27.51
N LEU A 293 -10.99 -7.08 -26.92
CA LEU A 293 -11.54 -7.67 -25.70
C LEU A 293 -12.80 -8.46 -25.97
N THR A 294 -13.09 -9.43 -25.12
CA THR A 294 -14.45 -9.99 -25.09
C THR A 294 -15.40 -9.01 -24.39
N PRO A 295 -16.71 -9.05 -24.68
CA PRO A 295 -17.69 -8.19 -24.01
C PRO A 295 -17.65 -8.30 -22.48
N GLU A 296 -17.39 -9.50 -21.95
CA GLU A 296 -17.32 -9.78 -20.53
C GLU A 296 -16.13 -9.06 -19.87
N ILE A 297 -14.95 -9.11 -20.51
CA ILE A 297 -13.74 -8.42 -20.01
C ILE A 297 -13.92 -6.91 -20.07
N ALA A 298 -14.45 -6.40 -21.18
CA ALA A 298 -14.74 -4.98 -21.33
C ALA A 298 -15.72 -4.50 -20.24
N GLN A 299 -16.77 -5.31 -19.93
CA GLN A 299 -17.71 -4.98 -18.87
C GLN A 299 -17.06 -4.99 -17.49
N ARG A 300 -16.25 -6.00 -17.15
CA ARG A 300 -15.49 -6.04 -15.86
C ARG A 300 -14.58 -4.82 -15.68
N CYS A 301 -13.95 -4.37 -16.77
CA CYS A 301 -13.14 -3.14 -16.72
C CYS A 301 -13.99 -1.88 -16.51
N ARG A 302 -15.22 -1.83 -17.07
CA ARG A 302 -16.14 -0.71 -16.81
C ARG A 302 -16.70 -0.73 -15.39
N ASP A 303 -16.95 -1.91 -14.85
CA ASP A 303 -17.47 -2.13 -13.50
C ASP A 303 -16.36 -2.10 -12.43
N TRP A 304 -15.11 -1.90 -12.84
CA TRP A 304 -13.98 -1.84 -11.92
C TRP A 304 -14.19 -0.75 -10.88
N GLU A 305 -14.44 -1.15 -9.65
CA GLU A 305 -14.60 -0.22 -8.53
C GLU A 305 -13.22 0.30 -8.12
N ILE A 306 -13.01 1.60 -8.26
CA ILE A 306 -11.71 2.20 -8.07
C ILE A 306 -11.44 2.47 -6.61
N GLU A 307 -12.34 3.20 -5.94
CA GLU A 307 -12.21 3.50 -4.51
C GLU A 307 -13.57 3.87 -3.92
N TYR A 308 -14.06 3.08 -2.99
CA TYR A 308 -15.27 3.42 -2.26
C TYR A 308 -14.98 3.95 -0.85
N HIS A 309 -13.99 3.33 -0.19
CA HIS A 309 -13.67 3.62 1.22
C HIS A 309 -12.19 3.97 1.46
N THR A 310 -11.38 4.14 0.43
CA THR A 310 -9.92 4.28 0.56
C THR A 310 -9.34 5.54 -0.06
N ALA A 311 -10.18 6.52 -0.40
CA ALA A 311 -9.71 7.85 -0.77
C ALA A 311 -9.10 8.52 0.47
N LEU A 312 -7.91 9.08 0.30
CA LEU A 312 -7.16 9.68 1.40
C LEU A 312 -7.23 11.19 1.37
N PHE A 313 -7.39 11.78 2.54
CA PHE A 313 -7.09 13.17 2.80
C PHE A 313 -5.87 13.26 3.71
N GLY A 314 -4.83 13.95 3.28
CA GLY A 314 -3.59 14.15 4.01
C GLY A 314 -3.50 15.54 4.63
N PHE A 315 -3.37 15.60 5.96
CA PHE A 315 -2.87 16.78 6.66
C PHE A 315 -1.35 16.69 6.72
N HIS A 316 -0.66 17.64 6.12
CA HIS A 316 0.79 17.77 6.20
C HIS A 316 1.14 19.08 6.89
N ALA A 317 2.12 19.08 7.81
CA ALA A 317 2.58 20.30 8.44
C ALA A 317 4.10 20.32 8.61
N ALA A 318 4.69 21.50 8.38
CA ALA A 318 5.95 21.91 8.98
C ALA A 318 5.64 22.44 10.38
N SER A 319 6.27 21.89 11.41
CA SER A 319 6.02 22.22 12.82
C SER A 319 7.29 22.65 13.52
N ALA A 320 7.14 23.54 14.50
CA ALA A 320 8.21 23.93 15.42
C ALA A 320 8.43 22.92 16.56
N VAL A 321 7.50 21.96 16.74
CA VAL A 321 7.53 20.96 17.81
C VAL A 321 7.14 19.59 17.26
N ALA A 322 7.72 18.52 17.83
CA ALA A 322 7.17 17.17 17.69
C ALA A 322 5.90 17.01 18.54
N PRO A 323 4.95 16.11 18.16
CA PRO A 323 3.82 15.78 19.01
C PRO A 323 4.29 15.25 20.36
N ASP A 324 3.68 15.71 21.45
CA ASP A 324 3.93 15.21 22.80
C ASP A 324 2.66 14.61 23.39
N TYR A 325 2.66 13.31 23.54
CA TYR A 325 1.55 12.51 24.07
C TYR A 325 1.64 12.30 25.58
N SER A 326 2.75 12.70 26.23
CA SER A 326 3.08 12.35 27.62
C SER A 326 2.12 12.94 28.67
N LEU A 327 1.29 13.91 28.30
CA LEU A 327 0.27 14.46 29.20
C LEU A 327 -0.83 13.43 29.52
N LYS A 328 -1.12 12.50 28.62
CA LYS A 328 -2.24 11.54 28.76
C LYS A 328 -1.78 10.07 28.62
N TYR A 329 -0.69 9.84 27.94
CA TYR A 329 -0.15 8.52 27.61
C TYR A 329 1.30 8.41 28.12
N SER A 330 1.96 7.29 27.85
CA SER A 330 3.37 7.14 28.23
C SER A 330 4.30 7.98 27.34
N GLU A 331 5.48 8.32 27.87
CA GLU A 331 6.55 8.95 27.07
C GLU A 331 7.01 8.05 25.90
N GLU A 332 6.77 6.75 25.99
CA GLU A 332 7.07 5.79 24.94
C GLU A 332 6.23 6.04 23.67
N ALA A 333 4.99 6.53 23.80
CA ALA A 333 4.15 6.89 22.66
C ALA A 333 4.81 7.95 21.77
N ASN A 334 5.63 8.86 22.34
CA ASN A 334 6.37 9.89 21.59
C ASN A 334 7.41 9.29 20.62
N LYS A 335 7.80 8.03 20.81
CA LYS A 335 8.76 7.30 19.96
C LYS A 335 8.09 6.53 18.82
N GLY A 336 6.76 6.58 18.74
CA GLY A 336 5.99 5.83 17.77
C GLY A 336 6.27 6.25 16.32
N LEU A 337 6.56 5.26 15.46
CA LEU A 337 6.69 5.49 14.02
C LEU A 337 5.33 5.77 13.40
N ALA A 338 4.31 5.00 13.74
CA ALA A 338 2.93 5.21 13.33
C ALA A 338 2.03 5.34 14.55
N ILE A 339 1.27 6.41 14.63
CA ILE A 339 0.37 6.71 15.74
C ILE A 339 -1.07 6.62 15.25
N PHE A 340 -1.86 5.74 15.85
CA PHE A 340 -3.27 5.56 15.53
C PHE A 340 -4.14 6.14 16.65
N PHE A 341 -5.18 6.84 16.27
CA PHE A 341 -6.16 7.40 17.19
C PHE A 341 -7.49 7.73 16.51
N GLY A 342 -8.49 8.09 17.29
CA GLY A 342 -9.75 8.67 16.84
C GLY A 342 -10.89 7.67 16.63
N VAL A 343 -10.62 6.36 16.64
CA VAL A 343 -11.62 5.28 16.63
C VAL A 343 -11.35 4.39 17.83
N ASN A 344 -12.32 4.22 18.74
CA ASN A 344 -12.12 3.51 20.01
C ASN A 344 -12.80 2.15 20.04
N THR A 345 -13.82 1.95 19.20
CA THR A 345 -14.63 0.74 19.12
C THR A 345 -14.93 0.35 17.68
N LEU A 346 -15.30 -0.90 17.45
CA LEU A 346 -15.76 -1.36 16.14
C LEU A 346 -17.05 -0.66 15.71
N GLU A 347 -17.93 -0.27 16.62
CA GLU A 347 -19.15 0.49 16.31
C GLU A 347 -18.80 1.91 15.77
N GLU A 348 -17.76 2.54 16.32
CA GLU A 348 -17.26 3.82 15.79
C GLU A 348 -16.66 3.65 14.39
N LEU A 349 -15.98 2.52 14.13
CA LEU A 349 -15.45 2.19 12.80
C LEU A 349 -16.60 1.94 11.80
N ASP A 350 -17.67 1.26 12.20
CA ASP A 350 -18.86 1.06 11.35
C ASP A 350 -19.49 2.39 10.96
N ARG A 351 -19.66 3.30 11.92
CA ARG A 351 -20.16 4.66 11.64
C ARG A 351 -19.24 5.44 10.69
N HIS A 352 -17.94 5.30 10.89
CA HIS A 352 -16.94 5.92 10.02
C HIS A 352 -17.13 5.48 8.55
N TRP A 353 -17.30 4.18 8.32
CA TRP A 353 -17.55 3.63 6.98
C TRP A 353 -18.92 4.03 6.41
N GLU A 354 -19.95 4.08 7.25
CA GLU A 354 -21.29 4.51 6.85
C GLU A 354 -21.29 5.98 6.38
N GLU A 355 -20.63 6.87 7.13
CA GLU A 355 -20.50 8.28 6.77
C GLU A 355 -19.75 8.45 5.43
N ILE A 356 -18.63 7.76 5.25
CA ILE A 356 -17.87 7.77 3.98
C ILE A 356 -18.71 7.24 2.83
N GLY A 357 -19.40 6.11 3.04
CA GLY A 357 -20.25 5.49 2.04
C GLY A 357 -21.42 6.40 1.59
N ASN A 358 -21.87 7.28 2.47
CA ASN A 358 -22.89 8.31 2.18
C ASN A 358 -22.29 9.63 1.63
N GLY A 359 -21.01 9.65 1.28
CA GLY A 359 -20.36 10.84 0.73
C GLY A 359 -19.94 11.89 1.77
N HIS A 360 -19.95 11.53 3.06
CA HIS A 360 -19.65 12.48 4.13
C HIS A 360 -18.23 12.31 4.69
N ILE A 361 -17.59 13.42 5.02
CA ILE A 361 -16.39 13.40 5.85
C ILE A 361 -16.78 12.90 7.24
N PRO A 362 -16.09 11.90 7.79
CA PRO A 362 -16.40 11.36 9.11
C PRO A 362 -16.53 12.44 10.18
N SER A 363 -17.58 12.30 11.01
CA SER A 363 -17.84 13.22 12.12
C SER A 363 -16.74 13.11 13.17
N ALA A 364 -16.30 11.89 13.49
CA ALA A 364 -15.14 11.59 14.32
C ALA A 364 -13.93 11.29 13.41
N LEU A 365 -12.98 12.22 13.34
CA LEU A 365 -11.76 12.04 12.58
C LEU A 365 -10.83 11.06 13.31
N GLY A 366 -10.27 10.12 12.56
CA GLY A 366 -9.35 9.11 13.08
C GLY A 366 -8.59 8.43 11.94
N GLY A 367 -7.37 8.03 12.21
CA GLY A 367 -6.51 7.41 11.20
C GLY A 367 -5.10 7.16 11.71
N ASP A 368 -4.11 7.23 10.82
CA ASP A 368 -2.71 7.13 11.20
C ASP A 368 -1.98 8.46 11.04
N ALA A 369 -1.18 8.79 12.05
CA ALA A 369 -0.35 9.97 12.08
C ALA A 369 1.14 9.58 12.23
N CYS A 370 2.02 10.44 11.77
CA CYS A 370 3.45 10.25 11.85
C CYS A 370 4.19 11.58 12.01
N CYS A 371 5.21 11.58 12.86
CA CYS A 371 6.24 12.61 12.90
C CYS A 371 7.56 12.00 12.46
N HIS A 372 7.87 12.07 11.16
CA HIS A 372 9.05 11.40 10.58
C HIS A 372 10.35 11.81 11.24
N THR A 373 10.47 13.07 11.64
CA THR A 373 11.67 13.64 12.26
C THR A 373 12.00 13.08 13.64
N VAL A 374 11.06 12.37 14.29
CA VAL A 374 11.36 11.62 15.54
C VAL A 374 12.34 10.47 15.29
N ILE A 375 12.32 9.90 14.07
CA ILE A 375 13.16 8.77 13.68
C ILE A 375 14.28 9.22 12.74
N ASP A 376 13.98 10.06 11.76
CA ASP A 376 14.95 10.61 10.80
C ASP A 376 14.90 12.14 10.77
N PRO A 377 15.81 12.81 11.51
CA PRO A 377 15.87 14.26 11.51
C PRO A 377 16.08 14.91 10.13
N SER A 378 16.54 14.16 9.13
CA SER A 378 16.78 14.70 7.79
C SER A 378 15.52 15.12 7.04
N TYR A 379 14.32 14.82 7.55
CA TYR A 379 13.06 15.27 6.97
C TYR A 379 12.76 16.77 7.20
N ALA A 380 13.49 17.45 8.09
CA ALA A 380 13.31 18.88 8.34
C ALA A 380 14.64 19.57 8.67
N PRO A 381 14.72 20.90 8.61
CA PRO A 381 15.82 21.66 9.18
C PRO A 381 15.95 21.42 10.69
N GLU A 382 17.13 21.67 11.25
CA GLU A 382 17.40 21.53 12.68
C GLU A 382 16.36 22.26 13.54
N GLY A 383 15.77 21.54 14.50
CA GLY A 383 14.70 22.04 15.37
C GLY A 383 13.31 22.10 14.73
N GLY A 384 13.17 21.70 13.46
CA GLY A 384 11.89 21.59 12.79
C GLY A 384 11.39 20.15 12.75
N HIS A 385 10.08 19.99 12.52
CA HIS A 385 9.42 18.68 12.43
C HIS A 385 8.45 18.60 11.27
N THR A 386 8.38 17.43 10.61
CA THR A 386 7.38 17.13 9.60
C THR A 386 6.29 16.24 10.19
N LEU A 387 5.06 16.70 10.07
CA LEU A 387 3.88 16.00 10.54
C LEU A 387 3.03 15.54 9.37
N LEU A 388 2.46 14.35 9.52
CA LEU A 388 1.48 13.77 8.62
C LEU A 388 0.36 13.16 9.44
N PHE A 389 -0.90 13.43 9.05
CA PHE A 389 -2.07 12.70 9.53
C PHE A 389 -2.95 12.36 8.35
N TRP A 390 -3.24 11.08 8.15
CA TRP A 390 -4.12 10.59 7.11
C TRP A 390 -5.49 10.23 7.65
N GLN A 391 -6.51 10.77 6.98
CA GLN A 391 -7.91 10.52 7.20
C GLN A 391 -8.52 9.93 5.93
N PHE A 392 -9.35 8.88 6.07
CA PHE A 392 -10.18 8.44 4.97
C PHE A 392 -11.35 9.40 4.76
N GLY A 393 -11.74 9.54 3.49
CA GLY A 393 -12.88 10.33 3.08
C GLY A 393 -13.52 9.76 1.82
N PRO A 394 -14.66 10.27 1.41
CA PRO A 394 -15.29 9.91 0.14
C PRO A 394 -14.33 10.16 -1.04
N PRO A 395 -14.40 9.35 -2.12
CA PRO A 395 -13.77 9.70 -3.38
C PRO A 395 -14.18 11.10 -3.84
N ALA A 396 -13.29 11.77 -4.60
CA ALA A 396 -13.49 13.15 -5.00
C ALA A 396 -14.84 13.42 -5.70
N ASP A 397 -15.29 12.47 -6.52
CA ASP A 397 -16.54 12.52 -7.28
C ASP A 397 -17.79 12.13 -6.47
N LYS A 398 -17.62 11.64 -5.23
CA LYS A 398 -18.71 11.17 -4.36
C LYS A 398 -18.92 12.05 -3.11
N LEU A 399 -18.22 13.18 -3.00
CA LEU A 399 -18.35 14.09 -1.86
C LEU A 399 -19.69 14.84 -1.87
N GLU A 400 -20.53 14.63 -0.85
CA GLU A 400 -21.90 15.16 -0.78
C GLU A 400 -22.13 16.26 0.28
N ASN A 401 -21.25 16.55 1.18
CA ASN A 401 -21.44 17.46 2.33
C ASN A 401 -21.81 18.92 1.99
N GLY A 402 -22.55 19.16 0.91
CA GLY A 402 -22.89 20.49 0.43
C GLY A 402 -21.73 21.22 -0.24
N ALA A 403 -20.54 20.64 -0.22
CA ALA A 403 -19.38 21.08 -0.97
C ALA A 403 -19.43 20.53 -2.40
N LYS A 404 -18.86 21.27 -3.34
CA LYS A 404 -18.77 20.83 -4.74
C LYS A 404 -17.48 20.04 -5.00
N THR A 405 -16.42 20.36 -4.25
CA THR A 405 -15.08 19.78 -4.34
C THR A 405 -14.42 19.81 -2.97
N TYR A 406 -13.32 19.05 -2.81
CA TYR A 406 -12.49 19.16 -1.62
C TYR A 406 -11.86 20.55 -1.43
N ASP A 407 -11.70 21.32 -2.50
CA ASP A 407 -11.19 22.69 -2.40
C ASP A 407 -12.10 23.60 -1.57
N ASP A 408 -13.40 23.31 -1.53
CA ASP A 408 -14.38 24.09 -0.75
C ASP A 408 -14.27 23.83 0.77
N ILE A 409 -13.71 22.70 1.19
CA ILE A 409 -13.67 22.26 2.60
C ILE A 409 -12.28 22.02 3.15
N LYS A 410 -11.23 22.02 2.33
CA LYS A 410 -9.88 21.59 2.71
C LYS A 410 -9.29 22.36 3.90
N ASP A 411 -9.51 23.67 3.98
CA ASP A 411 -8.96 24.51 5.04
C ASP A 411 -9.66 24.24 6.39
N ASP A 412 -10.99 24.07 6.37
CA ASP A 412 -11.75 23.66 7.56
C ASP A 412 -11.35 22.25 8.00
N LEU A 413 -11.22 21.34 7.07
CA LEU A 413 -10.83 19.96 7.37
C LEU A 413 -9.40 19.87 7.92
N LEU A 414 -8.46 20.65 7.40
CA LEU A 414 -7.11 20.77 7.97
C LEU A 414 -7.14 21.19 9.45
N GLU A 415 -7.94 22.22 9.76
CA GLU A 415 -8.03 22.71 11.14
C GLU A 415 -8.74 21.71 12.06
N ARG A 416 -9.77 21.03 11.58
CA ARG A 416 -10.43 19.95 12.32
C ARG A 416 -9.46 18.79 12.60
N MET A 417 -8.63 18.41 11.62
CA MET A 417 -7.62 17.36 11.79
C MET A 417 -6.53 17.78 12.78
N ARG A 418 -6.02 19.02 12.69
CA ARG A 418 -5.08 19.55 13.67
C ARG A 418 -5.68 19.53 15.08
N ALA A 419 -6.91 20.04 15.23
CA ALA A 419 -7.61 20.10 16.51
C ALA A 419 -7.83 18.69 17.08
N ARG A 420 -8.23 17.74 16.24
CA ARG A 420 -8.38 16.33 16.65
C ARG A 420 -7.06 15.72 17.12
N TRP A 421 -5.96 15.97 16.42
CA TRP A 421 -4.65 15.49 16.85
C TRP A 421 -4.21 16.14 18.17
N ALA A 422 -4.53 17.42 18.36
CA ALA A 422 -4.21 18.15 19.60
C ALA A 422 -4.97 17.64 20.85
N GLU A 423 -6.05 16.88 20.70
CA GLU A 423 -6.71 16.20 21.83
C GLU A 423 -5.83 15.09 22.42
N TYR A 424 -4.93 14.52 21.60
CA TYR A 424 -3.96 13.48 21.98
C TYR A 424 -2.58 14.08 22.30
N ALA A 425 -2.15 15.11 21.56
CA ALA A 425 -0.88 15.82 21.72
C ALA A 425 -1.15 17.33 21.84
N PRO A 426 -1.44 17.85 23.05
CA PRO A 426 -1.92 19.22 23.26
C PRO A 426 -0.94 20.33 22.85
N ASN A 427 0.35 20.00 22.67
CA ASN A 427 1.36 20.94 22.18
C ASN A 427 1.22 21.25 20.67
N LEU A 428 0.34 20.57 19.92
CA LEU A 428 0.07 20.85 18.51
C LEU A 428 -0.89 22.05 18.35
N THR A 429 -0.48 23.21 18.84
CA THR A 429 -1.23 24.47 18.73
C THR A 429 -1.07 25.07 17.32
N ARG A 430 -1.95 26.03 16.97
CA ARG A 430 -1.82 26.77 15.70
C ARG A 430 -0.47 27.50 15.61
N ASP A 431 0.00 28.08 16.71
CA ASP A 431 1.25 28.85 16.73
C ASP A 431 2.49 27.98 16.48
N ASN A 432 2.40 26.67 16.76
CA ASN A 432 3.47 25.72 16.49
C ASN A 432 3.46 25.19 15.04
N MET A 433 2.39 25.43 14.25
CA MET A 433 2.35 25.07 12.83
C MET A 433 3.01 26.18 11.99
N LEU A 434 4.21 25.92 11.49
CA LEU A 434 4.95 26.87 10.64
C LEU A 434 4.34 27.01 9.24
N ALA A 435 3.75 25.94 8.73
CA ALA A 435 2.95 25.88 7.50
C ALA A 435 2.17 24.58 7.46
N THR A 436 1.03 24.56 6.78
CA THR A 436 0.19 23.40 6.55
C THR A 436 -0.11 23.22 5.07
N TYR A 437 -0.38 21.97 4.66
CA TYR A 437 -0.79 21.64 3.31
C TYR A 437 -1.83 20.52 3.36
N ALA A 438 -2.97 20.74 2.69
CA ALA A 438 -3.97 19.71 2.45
C ALA A 438 -3.60 18.93 1.19
N TYR A 439 -3.54 17.63 1.29
CA TYR A 439 -3.41 16.76 0.14
C TYR A 439 -4.72 16.00 -0.07
N THR A 440 -5.52 16.50 -1.01
CA THR A 440 -6.91 16.08 -1.22
C THR A 440 -7.00 14.89 -2.18
N PRO A 441 -8.13 14.14 -2.20
CA PRO A 441 -8.41 13.16 -3.24
C PRO A 441 -8.30 13.73 -4.67
N ASP A 442 -8.69 14.98 -4.90
CA ASP A 442 -8.51 15.67 -6.18
C ASP A 442 -7.02 15.88 -6.52
N ASP A 443 -6.22 16.31 -5.55
CA ASP A 443 -4.76 16.45 -5.73
C ASP A 443 -4.10 15.12 -6.06
N ILE A 444 -4.51 14.04 -5.39
CA ILE A 444 -3.99 12.68 -5.62
C ILE A 444 -4.26 12.27 -7.06
N GLN A 445 -5.51 12.36 -7.51
CA GLN A 445 -5.91 12.00 -8.88
C GLN A 445 -5.21 12.85 -9.94
N ASN A 446 -5.15 14.17 -9.73
CA ASN A 446 -4.51 15.09 -10.67
C ASN A 446 -2.99 14.83 -10.79
N ARG A 447 -2.34 14.42 -9.72
CA ARG A 447 -0.92 14.10 -9.70
C ARG A 447 -0.62 12.73 -10.31
N ILE A 448 -1.43 11.72 -9.98
CA ILE A 448 -1.27 10.34 -10.43
C ILE A 448 -2.60 9.86 -11.02
N ILE A 449 -2.77 10.01 -12.33
CA ILE A 449 -4.06 9.80 -13.02
C ILE A 449 -4.67 8.40 -12.87
N ASN A 450 -3.88 7.40 -12.53
CA ASN A 450 -4.38 6.05 -12.26
C ASN A 450 -4.70 5.82 -10.76
N MET A 451 -4.66 6.86 -9.93
CA MET A 451 -5.24 6.92 -8.60
C MET A 451 -6.58 7.66 -8.67
N VAL A 452 -7.50 7.13 -9.45
CA VAL A 452 -8.80 7.72 -9.74
C VAL A 452 -9.60 7.92 -8.44
N GLY A 453 -10.33 9.05 -8.34
CA GLY A 453 -11.09 9.40 -7.13
C GLY A 453 -10.25 9.69 -5.88
N GLY A 454 -8.92 9.73 -6.00
CA GLY A 454 -8.00 9.85 -4.88
C GLY A 454 -7.65 8.51 -4.22
N GLY A 455 -8.02 7.41 -4.88
CA GLY A 455 -7.72 6.06 -4.41
C GLY A 455 -6.24 5.71 -4.49
N CYS A 456 -5.72 5.09 -3.43
CA CYS A 456 -4.29 4.80 -3.33
C CYS A 456 -3.93 3.33 -3.61
N ARG A 457 -4.92 2.50 -4.02
CA ARG A 457 -4.75 1.06 -4.20
C ARG A 457 -4.86 0.56 -5.64
N GLN A 458 -5.20 1.43 -6.59
CA GLN A 458 -5.53 1.06 -7.98
C GLN A 458 -6.67 0.03 -8.04
N GLY A 459 -7.74 0.30 -7.35
CA GLY A 459 -8.93 -0.53 -7.23
C GLY A 459 -9.23 -0.95 -5.82
N ALA A 460 -10.52 -0.90 -5.47
CA ALA A 460 -11.04 -1.25 -4.16
C ALA A 460 -10.68 -2.68 -3.76
N TYR A 461 -10.52 -2.90 -2.46
CA TYR A 461 -10.29 -4.23 -1.90
C TYR A 461 -11.62 -4.82 -1.45
N THR A 462 -12.39 -5.28 -2.42
CA THR A 462 -13.69 -5.93 -2.25
C THR A 462 -13.63 -7.40 -2.64
N ASN A 463 -14.63 -8.18 -2.26
CA ASN A 463 -14.67 -9.62 -2.51
C ASN A 463 -14.46 -9.98 -4.01
N ASP A 464 -15.09 -9.22 -4.89
CA ASP A 464 -15.04 -9.40 -6.34
C ASP A 464 -13.78 -8.80 -7.00
N GLN A 465 -12.93 -8.10 -6.21
CA GLN A 465 -11.67 -7.51 -6.65
C GLN A 465 -10.48 -7.89 -5.76
N TRP A 466 -10.56 -9.03 -5.06
CA TRP A 466 -9.49 -9.54 -4.22
C TRP A 466 -9.05 -10.96 -4.60
N GLY A 467 -7.81 -11.32 -4.32
CA GLY A 467 -7.26 -12.65 -4.56
C GLY A 467 -7.35 -13.06 -6.04
N ILE A 468 -8.04 -14.16 -6.31
CA ILE A 468 -8.26 -14.68 -7.69
C ILE A 468 -9.16 -13.80 -8.56
N ASN A 469 -9.79 -12.80 -7.97
CA ASN A 469 -10.61 -11.82 -8.68
C ASN A 469 -9.87 -10.52 -8.95
N ARG A 470 -8.59 -10.41 -8.59
CA ARG A 470 -7.81 -9.18 -8.74
C ARG A 470 -6.75 -9.26 -9.84
N PRO A 471 -6.83 -8.47 -10.92
CA PRO A 471 -7.85 -7.46 -11.25
C PRO A 471 -9.21 -8.08 -11.63
N PHE A 472 -9.23 -9.21 -12.29
CA PHE A 472 -10.38 -10.05 -12.61
C PHE A 472 -9.85 -11.47 -12.92
N PRO A 473 -10.69 -12.53 -12.87
CA PRO A 473 -10.22 -13.91 -12.92
C PRO A 473 -9.28 -14.23 -14.09
N GLU A 474 -9.57 -13.68 -15.28
CA GLU A 474 -8.80 -13.93 -16.49
C GLU A 474 -7.40 -13.29 -16.48
N ALA A 475 -7.14 -12.35 -15.54
CA ALA A 475 -5.85 -11.67 -15.39
C ALA A 475 -5.25 -11.77 -13.98
N ALA A 476 -5.90 -12.49 -13.06
CA ALA A 476 -5.44 -12.62 -11.66
C ALA A 476 -4.06 -13.27 -11.54
N GLY A 477 -3.68 -14.12 -12.50
CA GLY A 477 -2.36 -14.76 -12.60
C GLY A 477 -1.29 -13.92 -13.31
N TYR A 478 -1.48 -12.61 -13.42
CA TYR A 478 -0.60 -11.64 -14.13
C TYR A 478 -0.62 -11.74 -15.66
N ARG A 479 -0.91 -12.91 -16.22
CA ARG A 479 -1.15 -13.10 -17.65
C ARG A 479 -2.50 -12.47 -18.00
N THR A 480 -2.61 -11.90 -19.19
CA THR A 480 -3.87 -11.36 -19.67
C THR A 480 -4.42 -12.21 -20.82
N PRO A 481 -5.67 -12.03 -21.24
CA PRO A 481 -6.21 -12.69 -22.43
C PRO A 481 -5.51 -12.31 -23.74
N ILE A 482 -4.67 -11.28 -23.74
CA ILE A 482 -3.87 -10.85 -24.89
C ILE A 482 -2.46 -11.46 -24.75
N GLU A 483 -2.08 -12.27 -25.72
CA GLU A 483 -0.77 -12.92 -25.70
C GLU A 483 0.37 -11.88 -25.55
N GLY A 484 1.34 -12.16 -24.68
CA GLY A 484 2.48 -11.29 -24.44
C GLY A 484 2.16 -10.00 -23.68
N LEU A 485 0.91 -9.78 -23.26
CA LEU A 485 0.53 -8.69 -22.36
C LEU A 485 0.38 -9.19 -20.93
N TYR A 486 1.03 -8.52 -19.99
CA TYR A 486 0.98 -8.83 -18.56
C TYR A 486 0.54 -7.62 -17.73
N MET A 487 -0.01 -7.89 -16.55
CA MET A 487 -0.27 -6.88 -15.53
C MET A 487 0.76 -7.01 -14.40
N CYS A 488 1.24 -5.88 -13.84
CA CYS A 488 2.24 -5.89 -12.77
C CYS A 488 2.06 -4.78 -11.73
N GLY A 489 0.97 -4.02 -11.80
CA GLY A 489 0.67 -2.90 -10.89
C GLY A 489 -0.04 -3.31 -9.61
N SER A 490 -0.38 -2.32 -8.77
CA SER A 490 -1.14 -2.55 -7.52
C SER A 490 -2.57 -3.07 -7.75
N ALA A 491 -3.07 -3.00 -8.98
CA ALA A 491 -4.31 -3.66 -9.38
C ALA A 491 -4.22 -5.19 -9.46
N CYS A 492 -3.04 -5.77 -9.26
CA CYS A 492 -2.84 -7.22 -9.18
C CYS A 492 -2.66 -7.67 -7.72
N HIS A 493 -2.87 -8.99 -7.48
CA HIS A 493 -2.51 -9.62 -6.19
C HIS A 493 -1.04 -9.32 -5.83
N PRO A 494 -0.67 -9.10 -4.57
CA PRO A 494 -1.50 -8.94 -3.39
C PRO A 494 -1.93 -7.48 -3.13
N GLY A 495 -1.93 -6.64 -4.13
CA GLY A 495 -2.36 -5.24 -4.03
C GLY A 495 -1.22 -4.25 -3.82
N GLY A 496 -1.55 -3.04 -3.34
CA GLY A 496 -0.61 -1.98 -2.97
C GLY A 496 0.06 -2.19 -1.63
N SER A 497 0.61 -1.12 -1.02
CA SER A 497 1.28 -1.07 0.31
C SER A 497 2.79 -1.32 0.32
N ILE A 498 3.47 -1.10 -0.78
CA ILE A 498 4.96 -1.12 -0.93
C ILE A 498 5.62 -2.39 -0.34
N HIS A 499 5.13 -3.53 -0.76
CA HIS A 499 5.72 -4.85 -0.49
C HIS A 499 6.34 -5.48 -1.74
N PHE A 500 6.29 -4.80 -2.91
CA PHE A 500 6.85 -5.23 -4.19
C PHE A 500 6.22 -6.48 -4.82
N GLY A 501 5.19 -7.05 -4.18
CA GLY A 501 4.57 -8.32 -4.58
C GLY A 501 4.13 -8.39 -6.04
N PRO A 502 3.32 -7.42 -6.55
CA PRO A 502 2.85 -7.47 -7.94
C PRO A 502 3.98 -7.51 -8.97
N GLY A 503 5.00 -6.67 -8.81
CA GLY A 503 6.16 -6.66 -9.72
C GLY A 503 6.99 -7.94 -9.65
N TYR A 504 7.22 -8.47 -8.45
CA TYR A 504 7.95 -9.73 -8.23
C TYR A 504 7.19 -10.93 -8.80
N ASN A 505 5.91 -11.03 -8.52
CA ASN A 505 5.09 -12.15 -8.99
C ASN A 505 4.96 -12.14 -10.52
N ALA A 506 4.77 -10.95 -11.13
CA ALA A 506 4.79 -10.80 -12.57
C ALA A 506 6.13 -11.24 -13.18
N ALA A 507 7.26 -10.92 -12.52
CA ALA A 507 8.58 -11.37 -12.97
C ALA A 507 8.70 -12.90 -12.98
N ASN A 508 8.20 -13.58 -11.93
CA ASN A 508 8.18 -15.04 -11.89
C ASN A 508 7.38 -15.64 -13.04
N VAL A 509 6.20 -15.06 -13.33
CA VAL A 509 5.31 -15.54 -14.38
C VAL A 509 5.90 -15.32 -15.78
N ILE A 510 6.47 -14.14 -16.04
CA ILE A 510 7.08 -13.81 -17.35
C ILE A 510 8.28 -14.71 -17.63
N VAL A 511 9.16 -14.94 -16.65
CA VAL A 511 10.34 -15.81 -16.82
C VAL A 511 9.92 -17.26 -17.09
N GLU A 512 8.86 -17.75 -16.41
CA GLU A 512 8.28 -19.07 -16.68
C GLU A 512 7.78 -19.18 -18.12
N ASP A 513 7.00 -18.21 -18.60
CA ASP A 513 6.44 -18.19 -19.97
C ASP A 513 7.53 -18.07 -21.05
N LEU A 514 8.63 -17.40 -20.75
CA LEU A 514 9.77 -17.31 -21.64
C LEU A 514 10.69 -18.55 -21.60
N GLY A 515 10.38 -19.53 -20.74
CA GLY A 515 11.19 -20.75 -20.57
C GLY A 515 12.60 -20.48 -20.04
N MET A 516 12.77 -19.40 -19.26
CA MET A 516 14.06 -18.99 -18.72
C MET A 516 14.22 -19.47 -17.27
N GLU A 517 15.45 -19.81 -16.87
CA GLU A 517 15.76 -20.10 -15.46
C GLU A 517 15.91 -18.79 -14.68
N ARG A 518 15.27 -18.70 -13.50
CA ARG A 518 15.35 -17.51 -12.64
C ARG A 518 16.73 -17.40 -12.00
N TRP A 519 17.34 -16.23 -12.03
CA TRP A 519 18.58 -15.93 -11.31
C TRP A 519 18.37 -15.70 -9.80
N TRP A 520 17.11 -15.50 -9.34
CA TRP A 520 16.74 -15.27 -7.94
C TRP A 520 16.05 -16.50 -7.32
N PRO A 521 16.27 -16.77 -6.01
CA PRO A 521 15.56 -17.84 -5.30
C PRO A 521 14.09 -17.49 -5.05
N PRO A 522 13.26 -18.49 -4.72
CA PRO A 522 11.93 -18.22 -4.16
C PRO A 522 12.06 -17.37 -2.89
N TYR A 523 11.24 -16.32 -2.79
CA TYR A 523 11.25 -15.44 -1.64
C TYR A 523 10.49 -16.05 -0.47
N ARG A 524 11.06 -15.94 0.73
CA ARG A 524 10.43 -16.32 2.00
C ARG A 524 10.51 -15.17 2.97
N ILE A 525 9.38 -14.82 3.55
CA ILE A 525 9.32 -13.81 4.61
C ILE A 525 9.85 -14.46 5.90
N LEU A 526 10.98 -13.98 6.39
CA LEU A 526 11.49 -14.35 7.72
C LEU A 526 10.87 -13.39 8.75
N GLY A 527 9.58 -13.60 9.08
CA GLY A 527 8.85 -12.80 10.05
C GLY A 527 9.12 -13.22 11.50
N LYS A 528 9.07 -12.25 12.44
CA LYS A 528 8.91 -12.53 13.88
C LYS A 528 7.47 -12.21 14.28
N PRO A 529 6.90 -12.83 15.32
CA PRO A 529 5.58 -12.45 15.83
C PRO A 529 5.56 -11.00 16.31
N VAL A 530 4.39 -10.38 16.29
CA VAL A 530 4.19 -9.05 16.91
C VAL A 530 4.37 -9.14 18.41
N LEU A 531 3.89 -10.23 19.02
CA LEU A 531 4.05 -10.49 20.45
C LEU A 531 4.47 -11.94 20.69
N SER A 532 5.15 -12.18 21.81
CA SER A 532 5.51 -13.51 22.29
C SER A 532 5.64 -13.50 23.81
N ARG A 533 5.20 -14.60 24.44
CA ARG A 533 5.35 -14.81 25.87
C ARG A 533 6.77 -15.19 26.29
N THR A 534 7.56 -15.74 25.37
CA THR A 534 8.90 -16.29 25.65
C THR A 534 9.97 -15.70 24.72
#